data_0865f2e2bf819d2726a919aec9d64ad9
#
_entry.id   0865f2e2bf819d2726a919aec9d64ad9
#
_cell.length_a   1.000
_cell.length_b   1.000
_cell.length_c   1.000
_cell.angle_alpha   90.00
_cell.angle_beta   90.00
_cell.angle_gamma   90.00
#
_symmetry.space_group_name_H-M   'P 1'
#
loop_
_entity.id
_entity.type
_entity.pdbx_description
1 polymer ?
#
loop_
_entity_poly.entity_id
_entity_poly.type
_entity_poly.pdbx_seq_one_letter_code
_entity_poly.pdbx_strand_id
1 'polypeptide(L)'
;PAPPALIKGDGAQHPLVPEHQQGQTGGQSGAGGTTAEQAHGRRLPAAGPTHVREAVSAGSSCEDEAMAYRDIRIIGDPVLRTQCEWITDIDDSVRALVEDLLETVDEDGRAGLAANQIGVGMRAFSWNIDGRIGYILNPRIDELDLDEYQDGDEGCLSVPGLWYPTRRAWYARAVGIDLDGKEVVVEGEELMGRCIQHECDHLEGHLYLDRLDRRNRARAMRELRAQGL
;
A
#
# COMPACT_ATOMS: atom_id res chain seq x y z
N PRO A 1 21.69 -12.42 18.44
CA PRO A 1 22.01 -12.85 17.09
C PRO A 1 21.84 -11.68 16.15
N ALA A 2 22.88 -11.42 15.37
CA ALA A 2 22.91 -10.30 14.44
C ALA A 2 21.98 -10.57 13.23
N PRO A 3 21.40 -9.51 12.60
CA PRO A 3 20.59 -9.66 11.40
C PRO A 3 21.46 -10.16 10.22
N PRO A 4 20.87 -10.86 9.23
CA PRO A 4 21.63 -11.38 8.10
C PRO A 4 22.19 -10.24 7.24
N ALA A 5 23.43 -10.41 6.83
CA ALA A 5 24.19 -9.45 6.05
C ALA A 5 23.59 -9.23 4.67
N LEU A 6 23.52 -7.95 4.25
CA LEU A 6 23.25 -7.52 2.89
C LEU A 6 24.25 -8.16 1.93
N ILE A 7 23.75 -8.92 0.96
CA ILE A 7 24.54 -9.41 -0.17
C ILE A 7 24.76 -8.22 -1.12
N LYS A 8 26.02 -7.79 -1.24
CA LYS A 8 26.44 -6.86 -2.29
C LYS A 8 26.38 -7.59 -3.63
N GLY A 9 25.46 -7.17 -4.51
CA GLY A 9 25.43 -7.61 -5.89
C GLY A 9 26.58 -7.00 -6.67
N ASP A 10 27.44 -7.84 -7.23
CA ASP A 10 28.50 -7.47 -8.16
C ASP A 10 27.90 -6.98 -9.48
N GLY A 11 28.48 -5.88 -9.98
CA GLY A 11 28.09 -5.24 -11.22
C GLY A 11 28.20 -6.16 -12.43
N ALA A 12 27.09 -6.44 -13.09
CA ALA A 12 27.04 -7.02 -14.42
C ALA A 12 26.78 -5.90 -15.44
N GLN A 13 27.75 -5.72 -16.34
CA GLN A 13 27.71 -4.80 -17.47
C GLN A 13 26.63 -5.26 -18.46
N HIS A 14 25.75 -4.33 -18.85
CA HIS A 14 24.81 -4.55 -19.96
C HIS A 14 25.55 -4.51 -21.30
N PRO A 15 25.29 -5.44 -22.21
CA PRO A 15 25.71 -5.33 -23.59
C PRO A 15 24.75 -4.42 -24.37
N LEU A 16 25.35 -3.57 -25.20
CA LEU A 16 24.73 -2.65 -26.14
C LEU A 16 23.88 -3.40 -27.18
N VAL A 17 22.65 -2.95 -27.39
CA VAL A 17 21.76 -3.41 -28.46
C VAL A 17 22.08 -2.59 -29.73
N PRO A 18 22.24 -3.21 -30.93
CA PRO A 18 22.49 -2.47 -32.16
C PRO A 18 21.22 -1.88 -32.78
N GLU A 19 21.34 -0.66 -33.29
CA GLU A 19 20.37 0.03 -34.14
C GLU A 19 20.03 -0.81 -35.39
N HIS A 20 18.74 -0.93 -35.70
CA HIS A 20 18.28 -1.39 -37.00
C HIS A 20 17.59 -0.28 -37.79
N GLN A 21 18.14 -0.09 -38.98
CA GLN A 21 17.82 0.88 -40.03
C GLN A 21 16.42 0.72 -40.60
N GLN A 22 15.90 1.88 -41.01
CA GLN A 22 14.70 2.08 -41.80
C GLN A 22 14.74 1.37 -43.16
N GLY A 23 13.62 0.77 -43.56
CA GLY A 23 13.35 0.34 -44.93
C GLY A 23 11.90 0.65 -45.30
N GLN A 24 11.72 1.64 -46.20
CA GLN A 24 10.47 1.98 -46.89
C GLN A 24 10.22 0.97 -48.03
N THR A 25 8.92 0.68 -48.27
CA THR A 25 8.18 0.52 -49.55
C THR A 25 6.88 -0.19 -49.23
N GLY A 26 5.65 0.30 -49.49
CA GLY A 26 5.07 0.67 -50.75
C GLY A 26 3.94 -0.29 -51.10
N GLY A 27 2.64 0.18 -51.08
CA GLY A 27 1.67 -0.29 -52.03
C GLY A 27 0.50 -1.18 -51.63
N GLN A 28 -0.70 -0.60 -51.65
CA GLN A 28 -1.99 -1.03 -52.22
C GLN A 28 -2.97 -1.97 -51.47
N SER A 29 -4.06 -1.39 -51.10
CA SER A 29 -5.51 -1.70 -51.33
C SER A 29 -6.04 -3.14 -51.23
N GLY A 30 -7.09 -3.31 -50.46
CA GLY A 30 -8.05 -4.43 -50.58
C GLY A 30 -9.09 -4.41 -49.45
N ALA A 31 -10.35 -4.21 -49.84
CA ALA A 31 -11.51 -4.07 -48.97
C ALA A 31 -11.98 -5.40 -48.34
N GLY A 32 -12.69 -5.28 -47.24
CA GLY A 32 -13.83 -6.13 -46.89
C GLY A 32 -13.64 -7.18 -45.82
N GLY A 33 -14.48 -7.12 -44.78
CA GLY A 33 -14.75 -8.28 -43.96
C GLY A 33 -14.85 -8.00 -42.46
N THR A 34 -16.06 -7.62 -42.05
CA THR A 34 -16.53 -7.70 -40.64
C THR A 34 -16.41 -9.11 -40.10
N THR A 35 -15.79 -9.30 -38.94
CA THR A 35 -16.23 -10.28 -37.94
C THR A 35 -15.60 -10.01 -36.57
N ALA A 36 -16.49 -9.85 -35.59
CA ALA A 36 -16.45 -10.26 -34.17
C ALA A 36 -15.11 -10.24 -33.41
N GLU A 37 -14.99 -9.27 -32.60
CA GLU A 37 -14.73 -9.28 -31.15
C GLU A 37 -14.42 -10.67 -30.55
N GLN A 38 -13.17 -10.89 -30.20
CA GLN A 38 -12.80 -11.84 -29.17
C GLN A 38 -11.87 -11.15 -28.17
N ALA A 39 -12.50 -10.64 -27.11
CA ALA A 39 -11.85 -10.22 -25.90
C ALA A 39 -11.17 -11.46 -25.26
N HIS A 40 -9.86 -11.52 -25.27
CA HIS A 40 -9.11 -12.47 -24.48
C HIS A 40 -9.04 -11.95 -23.05
N GLY A 41 -10.08 -12.31 -22.27
CA GLY A 41 -10.02 -12.18 -20.83
C GLY A 41 -8.87 -13.04 -20.27
N ARG A 42 -7.81 -12.41 -19.81
CA ARG A 42 -6.85 -13.04 -18.90
C ARG A 42 -7.62 -13.40 -17.64
N ARG A 43 -7.84 -14.69 -17.41
CA ARG A 43 -8.27 -15.19 -16.11
C ARG A 43 -7.12 -14.99 -15.15
N LEU A 44 -7.34 -14.11 -14.16
CA LEU A 44 -6.52 -14.05 -12.96
C LEU A 44 -6.60 -15.39 -12.22
N PRO A 45 -5.49 -15.92 -11.67
CA PRO A 45 -5.56 -17.07 -10.77
C PRO A 45 -6.38 -16.69 -9.53
N ALA A 46 -7.23 -17.60 -9.11
CA ALA A 46 -8.06 -17.46 -7.92
C ALA A 46 -7.16 -17.20 -6.70
N ALA A 47 -7.38 -16.08 -6.03
CA ALA A 47 -6.79 -15.78 -4.74
C ALA A 47 -7.05 -16.95 -3.77
N GLY A 48 -6.02 -17.41 -3.09
CA GLY A 48 -6.08 -18.37 -2.01
C GLY A 48 -6.99 -17.87 -0.88
N PRO A 49 -7.35 -18.73 0.09
CA PRO A 49 -8.38 -18.43 1.06
C PRO A 49 -7.95 -17.24 1.94
N THR A 50 -8.57 -16.11 1.72
CA THR A 50 -8.66 -15.02 2.69
C THR A 50 -9.40 -15.56 3.90
N HIS A 51 -8.82 -15.47 5.10
CA HIS A 51 -9.51 -15.78 6.34
C HIS A 51 -10.67 -14.80 6.54
N VAL A 52 -11.86 -15.23 6.10
CA VAL A 52 -13.12 -14.57 6.41
C VAL A 52 -13.49 -14.93 7.84
N ARG A 53 -13.70 -13.95 8.68
CA ARG A 53 -14.26 -14.14 10.03
C ARG A 53 -15.62 -14.82 9.93
N GLU A 54 -15.75 -16.07 10.41
CA GLU A 54 -17.03 -16.61 10.86
C GLU A 54 -17.36 -15.99 12.22
N ALA A 55 -18.55 -15.42 12.31
CA ALA A 55 -19.08 -14.87 13.54
C ALA A 55 -19.32 -16.00 14.54
N VAL A 56 -18.47 -16.11 15.54
CA VAL A 56 -18.72 -16.96 16.71
C VAL A 56 -19.58 -16.17 17.69
N SER A 57 -20.85 -16.50 17.71
CA SER A 57 -21.78 -16.10 18.76
C SER A 57 -21.48 -16.89 20.04
N ALA A 58 -20.92 -16.23 21.03
CA ALA A 58 -20.93 -16.74 22.39
C ALA A 58 -21.26 -15.56 23.33
N GLY A 59 -22.42 -15.64 23.97
CA GLY A 59 -22.86 -14.69 24.95
C GLY A 59 -22.04 -14.76 26.22
N SER A 60 -21.75 -13.58 26.78
CA SER A 60 -21.71 -13.35 28.25
C SER A 60 -21.33 -11.90 28.53
N SER A 61 -22.12 -11.27 29.43
CA SER A 61 -21.85 -10.12 30.30
C SER A 61 -21.37 -8.81 29.66
N CYS A 62 -22.27 -7.84 29.78
CA CYS A 62 -22.06 -6.41 29.58
C CYS A 62 -20.96 -5.87 30.50
N GLU A 63 -19.76 -5.75 30.00
CA GLU A 63 -18.83 -4.69 30.36
C GLU A 63 -18.70 -3.87 29.08
N ASP A 64 -18.81 -2.55 29.20
CA ASP A 64 -18.64 -1.60 28.11
C ASP A 64 -17.28 -1.87 27.45
N GLU A 65 -17.23 -2.72 26.45
CA GLU A 65 -16.12 -2.74 25.48
C GLU A 65 -16.23 -1.43 24.70
N ALA A 66 -15.57 -0.39 25.25
CA ALA A 66 -15.33 0.83 24.54
C ALA A 66 -14.67 0.44 23.22
N MET A 67 -15.40 0.59 22.12
CA MET A 67 -14.90 0.46 20.76
C MET A 67 -13.54 1.14 20.71
N ALA A 68 -12.46 0.37 20.46
CA ALA A 68 -11.09 0.86 20.56
C ALA A 68 -10.70 1.68 19.32
N TYR A 69 -11.52 2.68 19.03
CA TYR A 69 -11.26 3.66 17.98
C TYR A 69 -10.02 4.45 18.35
N ARG A 70 -8.93 4.30 17.60
CA ARG A 70 -7.69 4.99 17.89
C ARG A 70 -7.62 6.35 17.21
N ASP A 71 -7.18 7.35 17.97
CA ASP A 71 -6.93 8.69 17.44
C ASP A 71 -5.81 8.68 16.39
N ILE A 72 -6.10 9.28 15.25
CA ILE A 72 -5.12 9.40 14.16
C ILE A 72 -4.07 10.45 14.50
N ARG A 73 -2.80 10.07 14.44
CA ARG A 73 -1.67 10.99 14.58
C ARG A 73 -1.56 11.89 13.35
N ILE A 74 -1.41 13.18 13.59
CA ILE A 74 -1.39 14.21 12.55
C ILE A 74 0.04 14.65 12.25
N ILE A 75 0.29 15.11 11.04
CA ILE A 75 1.57 15.66 10.61
C ILE A 75 2.14 16.64 11.66
N GLY A 76 3.42 16.44 12.01
CA GLY A 76 4.07 17.10 13.13
C GLY A 76 4.35 16.15 14.30
N ASP A 77 3.60 15.03 14.43
CA ASP A 77 3.93 13.98 15.40
C ASP A 77 5.19 13.25 14.93
N PRO A 78 6.23 13.14 15.79
CA PRO A 78 7.49 12.46 15.46
C PRO A 78 7.30 11.00 15.04
N VAL A 79 6.29 10.29 15.54
CA VAL A 79 6.03 8.88 15.21
C VAL A 79 5.83 8.67 13.70
N LEU A 80 5.24 9.65 13.01
CA LEU A 80 5.00 9.61 11.56
C LEU A 80 6.28 9.80 10.73
N ARG A 81 7.38 10.19 11.36
CA ARG A 81 8.68 10.42 10.74
C ARG A 81 9.75 9.45 11.20
N THR A 82 9.34 8.49 12.01
CA THR A 82 10.21 7.44 12.54
C THR A 82 9.96 6.15 11.78
N GLN A 83 11.03 5.49 11.33
CA GLN A 83 10.93 4.17 10.74
C GLN A 83 10.39 3.19 11.78
N CYS A 84 9.38 2.40 11.40
CA CYS A 84 8.76 1.41 12.25
C CYS A 84 9.66 0.20 12.48
N GLU A 85 9.64 -0.31 13.70
CA GLU A 85 10.42 -1.47 14.12
C GLU A 85 9.81 -2.79 13.59
N TRP A 86 10.66 -3.75 13.29
CA TRP A 86 10.24 -5.09 12.91
C TRP A 86 9.64 -5.81 14.12
N ILE A 87 8.50 -6.45 13.92
CA ILE A 87 7.86 -7.32 14.91
C ILE A 87 8.64 -8.63 14.95
N THR A 88 9.27 -8.92 16.09
CA THR A 88 10.05 -10.15 16.30
C THR A 88 9.25 -11.25 16.98
N ASP A 89 8.31 -10.85 17.84
CA ASP A 89 7.48 -11.74 18.63
C ASP A 89 6.01 -11.34 18.45
N ILE A 90 5.16 -12.31 18.17
CA ILE A 90 3.71 -12.09 18.01
C ILE A 90 3.03 -12.38 19.36
N ASP A 91 3.08 -11.39 20.22
CA ASP A 91 2.46 -11.42 21.54
C ASP A 91 1.06 -10.79 21.57
N ASP A 92 0.47 -10.67 22.76
CA ASP A 92 -0.87 -10.09 22.93
C ASP A 92 -0.93 -8.61 22.52
N SER A 93 0.18 -7.88 22.63
CA SER A 93 0.24 -6.47 22.20
C SER A 93 0.16 -6.33 20.67
N VAL A 94 0.77 -7.24 19.92
CA VAL A 94 0.66 -7.31 18.46
C VAL A 94 -0.74 -7.73 18.04
N ARG A 95 -1.38 -8.64 18.75
CA ARG A 95 -2.78 -9.03 18.49
C ARG A 95 -3.73 -7.85 18.70
N ALA A 96 -3.59 -7.14 19.82
CA ALA A 96 -4.36 -5.92 20.08
C ALA A 96 -4.11 -4.83 19.03
N LEU A 97 -2.86 -4.66 18.57
CA LEU A 97 -2.54 -3.72 17.49
C LEU A 97 -3.30 -4.07 16.19
N VAL A 98 -3.36 -5.36 15.84
CA VAL A 98 -4.09 -5.80 14.63
C VAL A 98 -5.59 -5.54 14.79
N GLU A 99 -6.18 -5.78 15.95
CA GLU A 99 -7.57 -5.45 16.25
C GLU A 99 -7.83 -3.96 16.11
N ASP A 100 -7.00 -3.11 16.74
CA ASP A 100 -7.06 -1.65 16.64
C ASP A 100 -6.98 -1.17 15.17
N LEU A 101 -6.08 -1.74 14.38
CA LEU A 101 -5.91 -1.40 12.96
C LEU A 101 -7.14 -1.78 12.13
N LEU A 102 -7.69 -2.98 12.35
CA LEU A 102 -8.85 -3.47 11.61
C LEU A 102 -10.11 -2.66 11.96
N GLU A 103 -10.33 -2.36 13.23
CA GLU A 103 -11.46 -1.55 13.68
C GLU A 103 -11.35 -0.10 13.19
N THR A 104 -10.13 0.47 13.25
CA THR A 104 -9.91 1.86 12.83
C THR A 104 -10.00 2.03 11.31
N VAL A 105 -9.59 1.05 10.50
CA VAL A 105 -9.67 1.13 9.03
C VAL A 105 -11.09 0.85 8.52
N ASP A 106 -11.94 0.18 9.31
CA ASP A 106 -13.32 -0.17 8.95
C ASP A 106 -14.27 1.04 9.08
N GLU A 107 -13.94 2.11 8.39
CA GLU A 107 -14.73 3.32 8.29
C GLU A 107 -14.77 3.80 6.84
N ASP A 108 -15.91 4.34 6.44
CA ASP A 108 -16.12 4.81 5.09
C ASP A 108 -15.04 5.80 4.64
N GLY A 109 -14.47 5.54 3.48
CA GLY A 109 -13.45 6.40 2.85
C GLY A 109 -12.01 6.14 3.31
N ARG A 110 -11.76 5.14 4.15
CA ARG A 110 -10.42 4.70 4.52
C ARG A 110 -9.99 3.50 3.69
N ALA A 111 -8.97 3.68 2.85
CA ALA A 111 -8.42 2.60 2.03
C ALA A 111 -7.32 1.80 2.75
N GLY A 112 -6.57 2.45 3.64
CA GLY A 112 -5.49 1.85 4.41
C GLY A 112 -5.17 2.62 5.68
N LEU A 113 -4.43 1.96 6.58
CA LEU A 113 -3.99 2.53 7.86
C LEU A 113 -2.73 1.82 8.36
N ALA A 114 -1.64 2.56 8.55
CA ALA A 114 -0.42 2.06 9.14
C ALA A 114 -0.39 2.23 10.67
N ALA A 115 0.34 1.37 11.36
CA ALA A 115 0.43 1.37 12.82
C ALA A 115 0.94 2.69 13.42
N ASN A 116 1.89 3.36 12.74
CA ASN A 116 2.39 4.65 13.23
C ASN A 116 1.36 5.78 13.15
N GLN A 117 0.33 5.64 12.31
CA GLN A 117 -0.78 6.60 12.25
C GLN A 117 -1.69 6.52 13.48
N ILE A 118 -1.70 5.41 14.19
CA ILE A 118 -2.37 5.26 15.50
C ILE A 118 -1.38 5.32 16.67
N GLY A 119 -0.15 5.77 16.42
CA GLY A 119 0.86 6.03 17.44
C GLY A 119 1.73 4.83 17.81
N VAL A 120 1.68 3.72 17.08
CA VAL A 120 2.44 2.51 17.35
C VAL A 120 3.57 2.36 16.33
N GLY A 121 4.82 2.37 16.77
CA GLY A 121 6.02 2.32 15.91
C GLY A 121 6.38 0.91 15.42
N MET A 122 5.41 0.04 15.14
CA MET A 122 5.62 -1.33 14.66
C MET A 122 5.27 -1.45 13.17
N ARG A 123 5.96 -2.36 12.46
CA ARG A 123 5.71 -2.58 11.02
C ARG A 123 4.45 -3.40 10.80
N ALA A 124 3.31 -2.73 10.74
CA ALA A 124 2.01 -3.32 10.42
C ALA A 124 1.13 -2.30 9.70
N PHE A 125 0.30 -2.75 8.79
CA PHE A 125 -0.80 -1.96 8.25
C PHE A 125 -2.05 -2.81 8.00
N SER A 126 -3.19 -2.15 7.91
CA SER A 126 -4.47 -2.72 7.48
C SER A 126 -4.99 -1.99 6.24
N TRP A 127 -5.92 -2.62 5.52
CA TRP A 127 -6.61 -2.05 4.37
C TRP A 127 -8.09 -2.38 4.39
N ASN A 128 -8.91 -1.51 3.76
CA ASN A 128 -10.32 -1.73 3.46
C ASN A 128 -10.60 -1.26 2.02
N ILE A 129 -10.61 -2.18 1.09
CA ILE A 129 -10.80 -1.89 -0.34
C ILE A 129 -11.83 -2.85 -0.91
N ASP A 130 -12.87 -2.30 -1.55
CA ASP A 130 -13.98 -3.06 -2.12
C ASP A 130 -14.68 -3.99 -1.10
N GLY A 131 -14.78 -3.54 0.16
CA GLY A 131 -15.37 -4.32 1.25
C GLY A 131 -14.51 -5.50 1.73
N ARG A 132 -13.26 -5.56 1.27
CA ARG A 132 -12.26 -6.53 1.76
C ARG A 132 -11.34 -5.85 2.74
N ILE A 133 -11.42 -6.28 3.99
CA ILE A 133 -10.59 -5.80 5.08
C ILE A 133 -9.52 -6.84 5.39
N GLY A 134 -8.30 -6.39 5.61
CA GLY A 134 -7.21 -7.27 5.97
C GLY A 134 -6.06 -6.51 6.62
N TYR A 135 -5.05 -7.25 7.05
CA TYR A 135 -3.83 -6.71 7.66
C TYR A 135 -2.60 -7.52 7.22
N ILE A 136 -1.45 -6.92 7.42
CA ILE A 136 -0.15 -7.55 7.20
C ILE A 136 0.86 -7.03 8.24
N LEU A 137 1.63 -7.93 8.82
CA LEU A 137 2.74 -7.65 9.72
C LEU A 137 4.06 -7.76 8.96
N ASN A 138 5.03 -6.91 9.31
CA ASN A 138 6.35 -6.87 8.70
C ASN A 138 6.34 -6.79 7.16
N PRO A 139 5.47 -5.97 6.55
CA PRO A 139 5.41 -5.90 5.12
C PRO A 139 6.70 -5.33 4.53
N ARG A 140 7.06 -5.86 3.36
CA ARG A 140 8.05 -5.29 2.46
C ARG A 140 7.51 -5.37 1.03
N ILE A 141 7.67 -4.32 0.27
CA ILE A 141 7.38 -4.35 -1.16
C ILE A 141 8.48 -5.21 -1.82
N ASP A 142 8.08 -6.24 -2.55
CA ASP A 142 8.98 -7.09 -3.30
C ASP A 142 8.78 -7.00 -4.82
N GLU A 143 7.67 -6.41 -5.26
CA GLU A 143 7.41 -6.14 -6.68
C GLU A 143 6.66 -4.83 -6.89
N LEU A 144 7.08 -4.07 -7.89
CA LEU A 144 6.41 -2.87 -8.41
C LEU A 144 6.43 -2.92 -9.93
N ASP A 145 5.32 -2.62 -10.58
CA ASP A 145 5.35 -2.37 -12.02
C ASP A 145 5.92 -0.96 -12.27
N LEU A 146 7.15 -0.92 -12.76
CA LEU A 146 7.83 0.33 -13.07
C LEU A 146 7.63 0.78 -14.53
N ASP A 147 6.92 0.00 -15.33
CA ASP A 147 6.58 0.33 -16.73
C ASP A 147 5.24 1.06 -16.80
N GLU A 148 4.34 0.80 -15.85
CA GLU A 148 3.03 1.43 -15.77
C GLU A 148 2.83 2.21 -14.45
N TYR A 149 2.30 3.44 -14.58
CA TYR A 149 2.07 4.34 -13.46
C TYR A 149 0.66 4.88 -13.46
N GLN A 150 0.18 5.19 -12.27
CA GLN A 150 -1.06 5.92 -12.04
C GLN A 150 -0.75 7.31 -11.47
N ASP A 151 -1.37 8.33 -12.06
CA ASP A 151 -1.38 9.70 -11.55
C ASP A 151 -2.80 10.01 -11.07
N GLY A 152 -2.98 10.16 -9.78
CA GLY A 152 -4.28 10.45 -9.15
C GLY A 152 -4.09 11.16 -7.83
N ASP A 153 -5.13 11.84 -7.39
CA ASP A 153 -5.11 12.52 -6.10
C ASP A 153 -4.98 11.51 -4.97
N GLU A 154 -4.01 11.74 -4.09
CA GLU A 154 -3.75 10.97 -2.89
C GLU A 154 -3.93 11.87 -1.68
N GLY A 155 -4.64 11.38 -0.69
CA GLY A 155 -4.81 11.98 0.64
C GLY A 155 -4.29 11.06 1.71
N CYS A 156 -4.21 11.56 2.92
CA CYS A 156 -3.77 10.80 4.08
C CYS A 156 -4.53 11.25 5.31
N LEU A 157 -4.98 10.32 6.15
CA LEU A 157 -5.62 10.63 7.42
C LEU A 157 -4.72 11.49 8.31
N SER A 158 -3.41 11.27 8.25
CA SER A 158 -2.41 12.04 8.99
C SER A 158 -2.11 13.42 8.39
N VAL A 159 -2.68 13.75 7.23
CA VAL A 159 -2.55 15.05 6.55
C VAL A 159 -3.93 15.55 6.17
N PRO A 160 -4.75 15.99 7.15
CA PRO A 160 -6.16 16.25 6.96
C PRO A 160 -6.43 17.36 5.94
N GLY A 161 -7.44 17.14 5.10
CA GLY A 161 -7.97 18.13 4.17
C GLY A 161 -7.12 18.44 2.95
N LEU A 162 -6.02 17.73 2.74
CA LEU A 162 -5.15 17.92 1.58
C LEU A 162 -5.13 16.69 0.67
N TRP A 163 -5.31 16.95 -0.63
CA TRP A 163 -5.27 15.96 -1.69
C TRP A 163 -4.41 16.49 -2.82
N TYR A 164 -3.43 15.68 -3.26
CA TYR A 164 -2.49 16.09 -4.31
C TYR A 164 -2.22 14.95 -5.28
N PRO A 165 -2.09 15.25 -6.59
CA PRO A 165 -1.65 14.28 -7.57
C PRO A 165 -0.33 13.64 -7.14
N THR A 166 -0.36 12.34 -6.93
CA THR A 166 0.79 11.56 -6.46
C THR A 166 1.01 10.39 -7.39
N ARG A 167 2.17 10.37 -8.04
CA ARG A 167 2.54 9.29 -8.95
C ARG A 167 2.91 8.03 -8.17
N ARG A 168 2.26 6.92 -8.53
CA ARG A 168 2.51 5.58 -7.98
C ARG A 168 2.65 4.56 -9.10
N ALA A 169 3.36 3.47 -8.87
CA ALA A 169 3.29 2.31 -9.74
C ALA A 169 1.83 1.83 -9.83
N TRP A 170 1.42 1.34 -11.00
CA TRP A 170 0.07 0.83 -11.21
C TRP A 170 -0.21 -0.39 -10.34
N TYR A 171 0.74 -1.33 -10.33
CA TYR A 171 0.71 -2.54 -9.51
C TYR A 171 1.79 -2.47 -8.43
N ALA A 172 1.45 -3.03 -7.27
CA ALA A 172 2.39 -3.26 -6.18
C ALA A 172 2.09 -4.60 -5.50
N ARG A 173 3.14 -5.23 -5.00
CA ARG A 173 3.08 -6.44 -4.19
C ARG A 173 3.93 -6.28 -2.95
N ALA A 174 3.35 -6.65 -1.81
CA ALA A 174 4.06 -6.70 -0.54
C ALA A 174 3.95 -8.11 0.06
N VAL A 175 5.04 -8.55 0.67
CA VAL A 175 5.13 -9.83 1.39
C VAL A 175 5.40 -9.53 2.86
N GLY A 176 4.71 -10.23 3.74
CA GLY A 176 4.84 -10.14 5.19
C GLY A 176 4.34 -11.40 5.87
N ILE A 177 3.84 -11.29 7.10
CA ILE A 177 3.32 -12.42 7.87
C ILE A 177 1.97 -12.08 8.51
N ASP A 178 1.23 -13.11 8.88
CA ASP A 178 0.01 -13.02 9.70
C ASP A 178 0.31 -13.22 11.20
N LEU A 179 -0.74 -13.23 12.03
CA LEU A 179 -0.65 -13.48 13.48
C LEU A 179 -0.23 -14.90 13.86
N ASP A 180 -0.22 -15.84 12.92
CA ASP A 180 0.29 -17.19 13.08
C ASP A 180 1.76 -17.31 12.62
N GLY A 181 2.36 -16.19 12.13
CA GLY A 181 3.70 -16.17 11.56
C GLY A 181 3.79 -16.80 10.16
N LYS A 182 2.66 -17.03 9.49
CA LYS A 182 2.62 -17.55 8.13
C LYS A 182 2.79 -16.41 7.13
N GLU A 183 3.46 -16.70 6.03
CA GLU A 183 3.62 -15.74 4.94
C GLU A 183 2.28 -15.30 4.38
N VAL A 184 2.13 -13.98 4.21
CA VAL A 184 0.99 -13.32 3.58
C VAL A 184 1.50 -12.48 2.43
N VAL A 185 0.81 -12.56 1.30
CA VAL A 185 1.03 -11.73 0.12
C VAL A 185 -0.17 -10.82 -0.07
N VAL A 186 0.09 -9.52 -0.18
CA VAL A 186 -0.90 -8.49 -0.51
C VAL A 186 -0.46 -7.84 -1.81
N GLU A 187 -1.30 -7.94 -2.84
CA GLU A 187 -0.97 -7.44 -4.16
C GLU A 187 -2.19 -6.89 -4.88
N GLY A 188 -1.98 -5.99 -5.81
CA GLY A 188 -3.04 -5.47 -6.66
C GLY A 188 -2.64 -4.25 -7.47
N GLU A 189 -3.56 -3.89 -8.32
CA GLU A 189 -3.50 -2.74 -9.23
C GLU A 189 -4.31 -1.57 -8.67
N GLU A 190 -4.24 -0.41 -9.33
CA GLU A 190 -5.04 0.77 -9.03
C GLU A 190 -4.99 1.17 -7.55
N LEU A 191 -6.15 1.19 -6.89
CA LEU A 191 -6.27 1.63 -5.50
C LEU A 191 -5.49 0.73 -4.55
N MET A 192 -5.48 -0.59 -4.75
CA MET A 192 -4.70 -1.52 -3.93
C MET A 192 -3.21 -1.29 -4.13
N GLY A 193 -2.73 -1.15 -5.38
CA GLY A 193 -1.34 -0.83 -5.67
C GLY A 193 -0.89 0.48 -5.03
N ARG A 194 -1.75 1.51 -5.04
CA ARG A 194 -1.52 2.79 -4.35
C ARG A 194 -1.48 2.62 -2.84
N CYS A 195 -2.44 1.92 -2.25
CA CYS A 195 -2.56 1.67 -0.82
C CYS A 195 -1.29 0.98 -0.28
N ILE A 196 -0.85 -0.11 -0.89
CA ILE A 196 0.36 -0.83 -0.49
C ILE A 196 1.58 0.12 -0.45
N GLN A 197 1.76 0.95 -1.47
CA GLN A 197 2.88 1.90 -1.53
C GLN A 197 2.75 3.01 -0.47
N HIS A 198 1.53 3.49 -0.23
CA HIS A 198 1.23 4.53 0.77
C HIS A 198 1.52 4.02 2.19
N GLU A 199 1.00 2.85 2.54
CA GLU A 199 1.16 2.29 3.88
C GLU A 199 2.61 1.87 4.14
N CYS A 200 3.31 1.31 3.14
CA CYS A 200 4.74 1.02 3.26
C CYS A 200 5.58 2.30 3.43
N ASP A 201 5.22 3.41 2.78
CA ASP A 201 5.86 4.70 3.01
C ASP A 201 5.72 5.14 4.48
N HIS A 202 4.54 4.99 5.08
CA HIS A 202 4.34 5.28 6.50
C HIS A 202 5.27 4.48 7.39
N LEU A 203 5.47 3.20 7.10
CA LEU A 203 6.35 2.33 7.87
C LEU A 203 7.84 2.70 7.74
N GLU A 204 8.22 3.41 6.68
CA GLU A 204 9.56 3.97 6.50
C GLU A 204 9.67 5.42 7.03
N GLY A 205 8.63 5.96 7.69
CA GLY A 205 8.60 7.34 8.20
C GLY A 205 8.40 8.40 7.14
N HIS A 206 7.80 8.03 6.00
CA HIS A 206 7.45 8.95 4.91
C HIS A 206 5.95 9.23 4.87
N LEU A 207 5.58 10.41 4.39
CA LEU A 207 4.22 10.77 4.03
C LEU A 207 4.14 10.93 2.51
N TYR A 208 2.93 10.79 1.93
CA TYR A 208 2.74 11.00 0.50
C TYR A 208 3.25 12.38 0.02
N LEU A 209 3.30 13.38 0.91
CA LEU A 209 3.89 14.69 0.64
C LEU A 209 5.36 14.63 0.19
N ASP A 210 6.07 13.58 0.58
CA ASP A 210 7.48 13.38 0.21
C ASP A 210 7.63 12.85 -1.22
N ARG A 211 6.53 12.34 -1.81
CA ARG A 211 6.43 11.86 -3.19
C ARG A 211 6.02 12.95 -4.17
N LEU A 212 5.53 14.09 -3.66
CA LEU A 212 5.08 15.19 -4.49
C LEU A 212 6.26 15.86 -5.22
N ASP A 213 5.97 16.37 -6.41
CA ASP A 213 6.89 17.29 -7.08
C ASP A 213 7.13 18.56 -6.24
N ARG A 214 8.17 19.28 -6.56
CA ARG A 214 8.61 20.47 -5.81
C ARG A 214 7.50 21.54 -5.69
N ARG A 215 6.69 21.73 -6.74
CA ARG A 215 5.64 22.76 -6.79
C ARG A 215 4.47 22.38 -5.88
N ASN A 216 3.98 21.15 -6.02
CA ASN A 216 2.89 20.62 -5.22
C ASN A 216 3.28 20.50 -3.74
N ARG A 217 4.50 20.02 -3.46
CA ARG A 217 5.01 19.98 -2.08
C ARG A 217 5.07 21.37 -1.44
N ALA A 218 5.59 22.37 -2.17
CA ALA A 218 5.65 23.74 -1.66
C ALA A 218 4.27 24.34 -1.43
N ARG A 219 3.27 23.97 -2.24
CA ARG A 219 1.87 24.37 -2.07
C ARG A 219 1.25 23.71 -0.84
N ALA A 220 1.38 22.39 -0.71
CA ALA A 220 0.88 21.64 0.43
C ALA A 220 1.44 22.17 1.75
N MET A 221 2.76 22.44 1.81
CA MET A 221 3.40 23.00 3.01
C MET A 221 2.90 24.41 3.38
N ARG A 222 2.45 25.22 2.41
CA ARG A 222 1.83 26.51 2.71
C ARG A 222 0.42 26.33 3.25
N GLU A 223 -0.34 25.41 2.69
CA GLU A 223 -1.71 25.10 3.12
C GLU A 223 -1.73 24.54 4.54
N LEU A 224 -0.80 23.61 4.86
CA LEU A 224 -0.64 23.09 6.23
C LEU A 224 -0.33 24.20 7.25
N ARG A 225 0.63 25.08 6.94
CA ARG A 225 0.93 26.23 7.81
C ARG A 225 -0.26 27.16 8.00
N ALA A 226 -1.10 27.34 6.99
CA ALA A 226 -2.32 28.14 7.09
C ALA A 226 -3.37 27.48 8.00
N GLN A 227 -3.31 26.15 8.15
CA GLN A 227 -4.14 25.36 9.08
C GLN A 227 -3.55 25.27 10.50
N GLY A 228 -2.33 25.78 10.71
CA GLY A 228 -1.62 25.71 11.99
C GLY A 228 -0.85 24.39 12.21
N LEU A 229 -0.61 23.65 11.13
CA LEU A 229 0.12 22.37 11.09
C LEU A 229 1.55 22.54 10.54
#